data_b36249f7df3c2239637507adb68e2ba3
#
_entry.id   b36249f7df3c2239637507adb68e2ba3
#
_cell.length_a   1.000
_cell.length_b   1.000
_cell.length_c   1.000
_cell.angle_alpha   90.00
_cell.angle_beta   90.00
_cell.angle_gamma   90.00
#
_symmetry.space_group_name_H-M   'P 1'
#
loop_
_entity.id
_entity.type
_entity.pdbx_description
1 polymer ?
#
loop_
_entity_poly.entity_id
_entity_poly.type
_entity_poly.pdbx_seq_one_letter_code
_entity_poly.pdbx_strand_id
1 'polypeptide(L)'
;MKILLVAINAKYIHSNLAVYCLRAYAEKNMPQDVNVQIELAEYTINQNRDEILKDIYRRQAEMICFSCYIWNLDYVESMIRDVKKVMKDVIIWTGGPEVSYDSRETLGRLPELTGVMKGEGEKTFAKLCEVYGKRSETSELSLEQIDGITFRCPDGTICERPWRVPMDLSEVPFVYHDMKKFENKIIYYETSRGCPFSCSYCLSSIDKRL
;
A
#
# COMPACT_ATOMS: atom_id res chain seq x y z
N MET A 1 -4.56 -6.74 15.40
CA MET A 1 -3.44 -6.06 14.74
C MET A 1 -3.88 -4.72 14.20
N LYS A 2 -3.08 -3.66 14.38
CA LYS A 2 -3.36 -2.33 13.85
C LYS A 2 -2.49 -2.06 12.62
N ILE A 3 -3.13 -1.69 11.51
CA ILE A 3 -2.48 -1.38 10.23
C ILE A 3 -2.69 0.08 9.89
N LEU A 4 -1.64 0.78 9.48
CA LEU A 4 -1.70 2.17 9.04
C LEU A 4 -1.37 2.27 7.55
N LEU A 5 -2.32 2.70 6.73
CA LEU A 5 -2.10 3.07 5.35
C LEU A 5 -1.70 4.54 5.28
N VAL A 6 -0.52 4.81 4.76
CA VAL A 6 0.07 6.15 4.71
C VAL A 6 0.14 6.65 3.28
N ALA A 7 -0.45 7.81 3.03
CA ALA A 7 -0.33 8.54 1.78
C ALA A 7 0.36 9.88 2.02
N ILE A 8 1.41 10.17 1.24
CA ILE A 8 2.08 11.47 1.24
C ILE A 8 1.80 12.14 -0.10
N ASN A 9 0.82 13.04 -0.10
CA ASN A 9 0.31 13.69 -1.29
C ASN A 9 1.21 14.86 -1.73
N ALA A 10 1.17 15.22 -3.01
CA ALA A 10 1.91 16.39 -3.53
C ALA A 10 1.41 17.71 -2.91
N LYS A 11 0.11 17.84 -2.66
CA LYS A 11 -0.53 19.01 -2.03
C LYS A 11 -1.70 18.59 -1.16
N TYR A 12 -2.09 19.46 -0.22
CA TYR A 12 -3.22 19.22 0.71
C TYR A 12 -4.55 18.95 0.00
N ILE A 13 -4.80 19.60 -1.14
CA ILE A 13 -6.07 19.46 -1.89
C ILE A 13 -6.26 18.07 -2.51
N HIS A 14 -5.22 17.25 -2.62
CA HIS A 14 -5.33 15.90 -3.18
C HIS A 14 -5.77 14.89 -2.11
N SER A 15 -6.65 13.99 -2.49
CA SER A 15 -6.91 12.73 -1.77
C SER A 15 -6.17 11.58 -2.48
N ASN A 16 -5.79 10.56 -1.76
CA ASN A 16 -5.13 9.39 -2.36
C ASN A 16 -6.14 8.25 -2.50
N LEU A 17 -6.76 8.14 -3.67
CA LEU A 17 -7.79 7.12 -3.94
C LEU A 17 -7.32 5.70 -3.58
N ALA A 18 -6.05 5.37 -3.87
CA ALA A 18 -5.53 4.01 -3.66
C ALA A 18 -5.68 3.54 -2.21
N VAL A 19 -5.27 4.35 -1.20
CA VAL A 19 -5.37 3.93 0.21
C VAL A 19 -6.82 3.77 0.68
N TYR A 20 -7.76 4.52 0.11
CA TYR A 20 -9.20 4.35 0.39
C TYR A 20 -9.72 3.06 -0.22
N CYS A 21 -9.34 2.75 -1.48
CA CYS A 21 -9.73 1.51 -2.15
C CYS A 21 -9.16 0.28 -1.45
N LEU A 22 -7.88 0.31 -1.06
CA LEU A 22 -7.24 -0.77 -0.28
C LEU A 22 -8.03 -1.07 0.99
N ARG A 23 -8.34 -0.04 1.79
CA ARG A 23 -9.12 -0.21 3.02
C ARG A 23 -10.50 -0.76 2.75
N ALA A 24 -11.26 -0.11 1.87
CA ALA A 24 -12.64 -0.50 1.59
C ALA A 24 -12.74 -1.94 1.04
N TYR A 25 -11.81 -2.32 0.16
CA TYR A 25 -11.77 -3.68 -0.36
C TYR A 25 -11.44 -4.70 0.73
N ALA A 26 -10.42 -4.43 1.55
CA ALA A 26 -10.02 -5.31 2.63
C ALA A 26 -11.16 -5.47 3.66
N GLU A 27 -11.76 -4.38 4.15
CA GLU A 27 -12.88 -4.41 5.10
C GLU A 27 -14.09 -5.20 4.58
N LYS A 28 -14.35 -5.16 3.27
CA LYS A 28 -15.45 -5.92 2.65
C LYS A 28 -15.15 -7.42 2.49
N ASN A 29 -13.88 -7.77 2.21
CA ASN A 29 -13.52 -9.11 1.73
C ASN A 29 -12.69 -9.94 2.71
N MET A 30 -12.24 -9.36 3.84
CA MET A 30 -11.55 -10.12 4.87
C MET A 30 -12.47 -11.16 5.54
N PRO A 31 -11.97 -12.36 5.84
CA PRO A 31 -12.67 -13.31 6.69
C PRO A 31 -13.00 -12.73 8.07
N GLN A 32 -14.10 -13.19 8.69
CA GLN A 32 -14.56 -12.67 9.99
C GLN A 32 -13.61 -13.00 11.17
N ASP A 33 -12.78 -14.00 11.02
CA ASP A 33 -11.77 -14.41 12.01
C ASP A 33 -10.49 -13.56 11.96
N VAL A 34 -10.35 -12.69 10.97
CA VAL A 34 -9.22 -11.76 10.82
C VAL A 34 -9.45 -10.52 11.69
N ASN A 35 -8.66 -10.37 12.74
CA ASN A 35 -8.77 -9.23 13.66
C ASN A 35 -7.78 -8.13 13.29
N VAL A 36 -8.16 -7.26 12.36
CA VAL A 36 -7.35 -6.15 11.88
C VAL A 36 -8.15 -4.84 11.96
N GLN A 37 -7.51 -3.79 12.48
CA GLN A 37 -7.99 -2.42 12.44
C GLN A 37 -7.17 -1.64 11.42
N ILE A 38 -7.80 -1.09 10.39
CA ILE A 38 -7.13 -0.35 9.32
C ILE A 38 -7.38 1.15 9.49
N GLU A 39 -6.32 1.91 9.72
CA GLU A 39 -6.35 3.37 9.76
C GLU A 39 -5.73 3.97 8.50
N LEU A 40 -6.19 5.17 8.14
CA LEU A 40 -5.61 5.99 7.07
C LEU A 40 -4.93 7.22 7.66
N ALA A 41 -3.78 7.57 7.11
CA ALA A 41 -3.11 8.83 7.37
C ALA A 41 -2.70 9.48 6.05
N GLU A 42 -3.18 10.68 5.82
CA GLU A 42 -2.82 11.48 4.65
C GLU A 42 -2.01 12.70 5.08
N TYR A 43 -0.85 12.85 4.48
CA TYR A 43 0.07 13.96 4.67
C TYR A 43 0.41 14.59 3.33
N THR A 44 1.27 15.59 3.33
CA THR A 44 1.82 16.20 2.12
C THR A 44 3.34 16.31 2.19
N ILE A 45 4.01 16.33 1.03
CA ILE A 45 5.46 16.54 0.93
C ILE A 45 5.91 17.90 1.50
N ASN A 46 4.97 18.85 1.70
CA ASN A 46 5.24 20.19 2.23
C ASN A 46 5.15 20.28 3.76
N GLN A 47 4.70 19.19 4.43
CA GLN A 47 4.67 19.14 5.89
C GLN A 47 6.04 18.80 6.46
N ASN A 48 6.30 19.25 7.68
CA ASN A 48 7.52 18.90 8.38
C ASN A 48 7.58 17.39 8.61
N ARG A 49 8.69 16.78 8.18
CA ARG A 49 8.90 15.33 8.25
C ARG A 49 8.87 14.79 9.68
N ASP A 50 9.44 15.55 10.63
CA ASP A 50 9.48 15.13 12.04
C ASP A 50 8.07 15.13 12.66
N GLU A 51 7.17 16.03 12.24
CA GLU A 51 5.79 16.04 12.71
C GLU A 51 5.01 14.85 12.14
N ILE A 52 5.26 14.48 10.88
CA ILE A 52 4.69 13.26 10.30
C ILE A 52 5.21 12.01 11.03
N LEU A 53 6.52 11.93 11.30
CA LEU A 53 7.10 10.82 12.04
C LEU A 53 6.51 10.70 13.45
N LYS A 54 6.34 11.81 14.16
CA LYS A 54 5.71 11.85 15.49
C LYS A 54 4.25 11.36 15.44
N ASP A 55 3.48 11.77 14.42
CA ASP A 55 2.09 11.32 14.28
C ASP A 55 2.01 9.82 13.97
N ILE A 56 2.84 9.32 13.05
CA ILE A 56 2.96 7.89 12.75
C ILE A 56 3.32 7.11 14.01
N TYR A 57 4.32 7.57 14.76
CA TYR A 57 4.75 6.93 16.00
C TYR A 57 3.62 6.89 17.05
N ARG A 58 2.88 7.99 17.25
CA ARG A 58 1.75 8.05 18.20
C ARG A 58 0.63 7.07 17.88
N ARG A 59 0.45 6.71 16.61
CA ARG A 59 -0.58 5.75 16.19
C ARG A 59 -0.25 4.32 16.58
N GLN A 60 1.00 3.99 16.88
CA GLN A 60 1.42 2.67 17.36
C GLN A 60 0.89 1.52 16.48
N ALA A 61 0.99 1.68 15.16
CA ALA A 61 0.61 0.61 14.23
C ALA A 61 1.67 -0.49 14.20
N GLU A 62 1.23 -1.74 14.11
CA GLU A 62 2.10 -2.92 14.00
C GLU A 62 2.55 -3.14 12.54
N MET A 63 1.77 -2.67 11.58
CA MET A 63 2.13 -2.65 10.16
C MET A 63 1.83 -1.28 9.56
N ILE A 64 2.76 -0.79 8.74
CA ILE A 64 2.63 0.48 8.02
C ILE A 64 2.82 0.21 6.54
N CYS A 65 1.88 0.70 5.71
CA CYS A 65 1.95 0.58 4.25
C CYS A 65 2.00 1.97 3.62
N PHE A 66 3.06 2.26 2.87
CA PHE A 66 3.24 3.53 2.17
C PHE A 66 2.85 3.44 0.70
N SER A 67 2.14 4.45 0.20
CA SER A 67 1.89 4.60 -1.23
C SER A 67 3.00 5.44 -1.90
N CYS A 68 3.65 4.87 -2.93
CA CYS A 68 4.82 5.43 -3.60
C CYS A 68 4.49 5.90 -5.01
N TYR A 69 4.74 7.18 -5.23
CA TYR A 69 4.58 7.88 -6.51
C TYR A 69 5.84 8.70 -6.79
N ILE A 70 6.03 9.13 -8.03
CA ILE A 70 7.19 9.90 -8.47
C ILE A 70 7.46 11.16 -7.63
N TRP A 71 6.42 11.81 -7.11
CA TRP A 71 6.56 13.03 -6.32
C TRP A 71 6.92 12.81 -4.85
N ASN A 72 6.80 11.58 -4.34
CA ASN A 72 7.01 11.31 -2.92
C ASN A 72 8.03 10.19 -2.63
N LEU A 73 8.60 9.55 -3.63
CA LEU A 73 9.44 8.36 -3.43
C LEU A 73 10.60 8.63 -2.46
N ASP A 74 11.42 9.64 -2.72
CA ASP A 74 12.56 10.00 -1.86
C ASP A 74 12.13 10.34 -0.43
N TYR A 75 10.99 11.04 -0.32
CA TYR A 75 10.39 11.38 0.97
C TYR A 75 9.97 10.13 1.74
N VAL A 76 9.29 9.20 1.08
CA VAL A 76 8.82 7.93 1.66
C VAL A 76 10.01 7.06 2.06
N GLU A 77 11.03 6.92 1.22
CA GLU A 77 12.22 6.14 1.55
C GLU A 77 12.95 6.67 2.79
N SER A 78 13.07 8.00 2.89
CA SER A 78 13.63 8.64 4.07
C SER A 78 12.77 8.39 5.31
N MET A 79 11.43 8.49 5.18
CA MET A 79 10.48 8.22 6.25
C MET A 79 10.54 6.77 6.74
N ILE A 80 10.66 5.80 5.83
CA ILE A 80 10.81 4.37 6.17
C ILE A 80 12.01 4.14 7.07
N ARG A 81 13.18 4.72 6.71
CA ARG A 81 14.40 4.63 7.53
C ARG A 81 14.21 5.24 8.91
N ASP A 82 13.54 6.39 8.99
CA ASP A 82 13.29 7.07 10.27
C ASP A 82 12.25 6.33 11.13
N VAL A 83 11.17 5.84 10.53
CA VAL A 83 10.17 5.01 11.22
C VAL A 83 10.84 3.76 11.81
N LYS A 84 11.69 3.07 11.06
CA LYS A 84 12.36 1.85 11.55
C LYS A 84 13.33 2.10 12.69
N LYS A 85 13.92 3.30 12.80
CA LYS A 85 14.76 3.69 13.94
C LYS A 85 13.96 3.81 15.24
N VAL A 86 12.73 4.34 15.17
CA VAL A 86 11.88 4.60 16.35
C VAL A 86 10.89 3.49 16.65
N MET A 87 10.59 2.65 15.66
CA MET A 87 9.67 1.51 15.75
C MET A 87 10.36 0.26 15.17
N LYS A 88 11.23 -0.36 15.94
CA LYS A 88 12.15 -1.43 15.45
C LYS A 88 11.41 -2.65 14.92
N ASP A 89 10.29 -3.01 15.54
CA ASP A 89 9.55 -4.25 15.23
C ASP A 89 8.41 -4.02 14.21
N VAL A 90 8.18 -2.79 13.77
CA VAL A 90 7.11 -2.48 12.83
C VAL A 90 7.34 -3.16 11.48
N ILE A 91 6.28 -3.75 10.95
CA ILE A 91 6.26 -4.34 9.61
C ILE A 91 6.01 -3.21 8.60
N ILE A 92 6.87 -3.07 7.59
CA ILE A 92 6.74 -1.98 6.61
C ILE A 92 6.57 -2.54 5.21
N TRP A 93 5.48 -2.16 4.58
CA TRP A 93 5.18 -2.45 3.17
C TRP A 93 5.11 -1.17 2.35
N THR A 94 5.37 -1.29 1.06
CA THR A 94 5.14 -0.23 0.08
C THR A 94 4.34 -0.75 -1.09
N GLY A 95 3.75 0.16 -1.86
CA GLY A 95 3.06 -0.14 -3.11
C GLY A 95 2.91 1.13 -3.94
N GLY A 96 2.46 0.98 -5.17
CA GLY A 96 2.31 2.08 -6.11
C GLY A 96 3.26 1.98 -7.30
N PRO A 97 3.09 2.86 -8.30
CA PRO A 97 3.78 2.72 -9.60
C PRO A 97 5.32 2.78 -9.50
N GLU A 98 5.87 3.57 -8.57
CA GLU A 98 7.32 3.79 -8.47
C GLU A 98 8.11 2.63 -7.84
N VAL A 99 7.43 1.66 -7.24
CA VAL A 99 8.08 0.51 -6.57
C VAL A 99 7.62 -0.83 -7.13
N SER A 100 6.56 -0.84 -7.95
CA SER A 100 5.97 -2.09 -8.45
C SER A 100 6.85 -2.82 -9.44
N TYR A 101 7.51 -2.10 -10.34
CA TYR A 101 8.28 -2.69 -11.43
C TYR A 101 9.72 -3.02 -11.02
N ASP A 102 10.29 -2.25 -10.10
CA ASP A 102 11.65 -2.41 -9.57
C ASP A 102 11.61 -2.92 -8.12
N SER A 103 10.63 -3.75 -7.79
CA SER A 103 10.36 -4.18 -6.42
C SER A 103 11.52 -4.92 -5.74
N ARG A 104 12.28 -5.72 -6.51
CA ARG A 104 13.48 -6.41 -6.02
C ARG A 104 14.60 -5.42 -5.69
N GLU A 105 14.84 -4.43 -6.57
CA GLU A 105 15.83 -3.38 -6.36
C GLU A 105 15.44 -2.48 -5.19
N THR A 106 14.16 -2.13 -5.09
CA THR A 106 13.62 -1.36 -3.96
C THR A 106 13.90 -2.06 -2.62
N LEU A 107 13.66 -3.36 -2.52
CA LEU A 107 14.00 -4.14 -1.33
C LEU A 107 15.52 -4.22 -1.11
N GLY A 108 16.31 -4.30 -2.17
CA GLY A 108 17.76 -4.32 -2.07
C GLY A 108 18.36 -3.05 -1.45
N ARG A 109 17.82 -1.87 -1.81
CA ARG A 109 18.29 -0.57 -1.29
C ARG A 109 17.65 -0.13 0.02
N LEU A 110 16.55 -0.78 0.43
CA LEU A 110 15.81 -0.47 1.67
C LEU A 110 15.68 -1.73 2.54
N PRO A 111 16.70 -2.06 3.34
CA PRO A 111 16.68 -3.24 4.21
C PRO A 111 15.60 -3.15 5.31
N GLU A 112 15.07 -1.96 5.58
CA GLU A 112 13.99 -1.71 6.51
C GLU A 112 12.63 -2.23 6.04
N LEU A 113 12.46 -2.43 4.72
CA LEU A 113 11.23 -2.93 4.12
C LEU A 113 11.06 -4.44 4.34
N THR A 114 9.84 -4.81 4.70
CA THR A 114 9.38 -6.20 4.70
C THR A 114 9.01 -6.65 3.28
N GLY A 115 8.33 -5.79 2.52
CA GLY A 115 7.93 -6.13 1.15
C GLY A 115 7.32 -4.98 0.36
N VAL A 116 7.06 -5.30 -0.91
CA VAL A 116 6.44 -4.41 -1.91
C VAL A 116 5.21 -5.12 -2.49
N MET A 117 4.08 -4.41 -2.52
CA MET A 117 2.88 -4.80 -3.25
C MET A 117 3.00 -4.29 -4.69
N LYS A 118 2.89 -5.19 -5.68
CA LYS A 118 3.04 -4.89 -7.11
C LYS A 118 1.67 -4.72 -7.79
N GLY A 119 1.56 -3.74 -8.64
CA GLY A 119 0.35 -3.50 -9.45
C GLY A 119 -0.87 -3.11 -8.62
N GLU A 120 -2.02 -3.72 -8.95
CA GLU A 120 -3.29 -3.49 -8.25
C GLU A 120 -3.22 -4.08 -6.83
N GLY A 121 -3.36 -3.21 -5.84
CA GLY A 121 -3.07 -3.55 -4.45
C GLY A 121 -4.24 -4.13 -3.66
N GLU A 122 -5.48 -4.00 -4.10
CA GLU A 122 -6.68 -4.25 -3.29
C GLU A 122 -6.74 -5.71 -2.79
N LYS A 123 -6.69 -6.67 -3.72
CA LYS A 123 -6.69 -8.12 -3.39
C LYS A 123 -5.43 -8.53 -2.64
N THR A 124 -4.29 -7.97 -3.01
CA THR A 124 -2.99 -8.23 -2.38
C THR A 124 -2.98 -7.75 -0.93
N PHE A 125 -3.44 -6.52 -0.69
CA PHE A 125 -3.51 -5.96 0.67
C PHE A 125 -4.49 -6.74 1.56
N ALA A 126 -5.66 -7.13 1.05
CA ALA A 126 -6.61 -7.97 1.79
C ALA A 126 -5.97 -9.30 2.21
N LYS A 127 -5.18 -9.94 1.33
CA LYS A 127 -4.43 -11.15 1.67
C LYS A 127 -3.32 -10.92 2.67
N LEU A 128 -2.62 -9.80 2.63
CA LEU A 128 -1.66 -9.42 3.67
C LEU A 128 -2.34 -9.23 5.03
N CYS A 129 -3.51 -8.56 5.05
CA CYS A 129 -4.32 -8.45 6.28
C CYS A 129 -4.71 -9.83 6.83
N GLU A 130 -5.03 -10.79 5.97
CA GLU A 130 -5.35 -12.16 6.37
C GLU A 130 -4.14 -12.87 7.00
N VAL A 131 -2.96 -12.79 6.36
CA VAL A 131 -1.73 -13.42 6.88
C VAL A 131 -1.33 -12.86 8.22
N TYR A 132 -1.32 -11.53 8.36
CA TYR A 132 -0.86 -10.88 9.58
C TYR A 132 -1.93 -10.76 10.67
N GLY A 133 -3.21 -10.78 10.30
CA GLY A 133 -4.33 -10.58 11.23
C GLY A 133 -4.87 -11.86 11.89
N LYS A 134 -4.53 -13.04 11.36
CA LYS A 134 -4.91 -14.31 11.96
C LYS A 134 -4.05 -14.59 13.20
N ARG A 135 -4.72 -14.79 14.33
CA ARG A 135 -4.07 -15.12 15.62
C ARG A 135 -3.69 -16.60 15.76
N SER A 136 -4.11 -17.45 14.85
CA SER A 136 -3.92 -18.90 14.95
C SER A 136 -2.65 -19.32 14.20
N GLU A 137 -1.82 -20.12 14.86
CA GLU A 137 -0.68 -20.84 14.25
C GLU A 137 -1.12 -21.82 13.14
N THR A 138 -2.44 -22.02 12.99
CA THR A 138 -3.05 -22.89 11.97
C THR A 138 -3.42 -22.15 10.68
N SER A 139 -2.93 -20.92 10.47
CA SER A 139 -3.15 -20.24 9.18
C SER A 139 -2.42 -20.99 8.07
N GLU A 140 -3.17 -21.56 7.13
CA GLU A 140 -2.61 -22.23 5.95
C GLU A 140 -2.05 -21.20 4.93
N LEU A 141 -2.38 -19.91 5.07
CA LEU A 141 -1.94 -18.86 4.16
C LEU A 141 -0.61 -18.26 4.62
N SER A 142 0.39 -18.31 3.75
CA SER A 142 1.70 -17.70 3.95
C SER A 142 1.99 -16.65 2.86
N LEU A 143 3.04 -15.84 3.04
CA LEU A 143 3.44 -14.84 2.04
C LEU A 143 3.79 -15.47 0.70
N GLU A 144 4.32 -16.70 0.69
CA GLU A 144 4.66 -17.45 -0.52
C GLU A 144 3.45 -17.80 -1.38
N GLN A 145 2.25 -17.72 -0.84
CA GLN A 145 0.99 -18.02 -1.55
C GLN A 145 0.29 -16.75 -2.08
N ILE A 146 0.87 -15.57 -1.82
CA ILE A 146 0.28 -14.30 -2.26
C ILE A 146 0.94 -13.85 -3.55
N ASP A 147 0.16 -13.78 -4.64
CA ASP A 147 0.61 -13.14 -5.88
C ASP A 147 0.60 -11.62 -5.75
N GLY A 148 1.44 -10.97 -6.57
CA GLY A 148 1.55 -9.52 -6.61
C GLY A 148 2.39 -8.94 -5.46
N ILE A 149 3.31 -9.72 -4.89
CA ILE A 149 4.26 -9.22 -3.90
C ILE A 149 5.70 -9.58 -4.22
N THR A 150 6.61 -8.78 -3.70
CA THR A 150 8.02 -9.11 -3.50
C THR A 150 8.34 -8.85 -2.03
N PHE A 151 8.96 -9.78 -1.32
CA PHE A 151 9.16 -9.68 0.11
C PHE A 151 10.50 -10.25 0.56
N ARG A 152 10.93 -9.87 1.76
CA ARG A 152 12.14 -10.37 2.40
C ARG A 152 11.79 -11.58 3.27
N CYS A 153 12.43 -12.70 2.97
CA CYS A 153 12.31 -13.91 3.76
C CYS A 153 13.10 -13.80 5.08
N PRO A 154 12.80 -14.63 6.10
CA PRO A 154 13.50 -14.57 7.39
C PRO A 154 15.03 -14.77 7.30
N ASP A 155 15.52 -15.47 6.29
CA ASP A 155 16.95 -15.67 6.01
C ASP A 155 17.60 -14.46 5.33
N GLY A 156 16.83 -13.38 5.07
CA GLY A 156 17.26 -12.17 4.39
C GLY A 156 17.20 -12.23 2.87
N THR A 157 16.87 -13.36 2.27
CA THR A 157 16.70 -13.48 0.82
C THR A 157 15.46 -12.71 0.35
N ILE A 158 15.47 -12.28 -0.92
CA ILE A 158 14.33 -11.58 -1.54
C ILE A 158 13.58 -12.56 -2.42
N CYS A 159 12.33 -12.83 -2.03
CA CYS A 159 11.39 -13.69 -2.73
C CYS A 159 10.42 -12.83 -3.55
N GLU A 160 10.32 -13.11 -4.85
CA GLU A 160 9.39 -12.44 -5.74
C GLU A 160 8.30 -13.41 -6.19
N ARG A 161 7.03 -12.98 -6.03
CA ARG A 161 5.87 -13.75 -6.49
C ARG A 161 5.42 -13.26 -7.87
N PRO A 162 4.71 -14.08 -8.62
CA PRO A 162 4.10 -13.68 -9.88
C PRO A 162 3.27 -12.41 -9.74
N TRP A 163 3.10 -11.68 -10.84
CA TRP A 163 2.12 -10.61 -10.88
C TRP A 163 0.73 -11.18 -10.70
N ARG A 164 -0.09 -10.46 -9.93
CA ARG A 164 -1.50 -10.82 -9.82
C ARG A 164 -2.23 -10.58 -11.13
N VAL A 165 -3.15 -11.48 -11.48
CA VAL A 165 -4.09 -11.23 -12.56
C VAL A 165 -4.90 -9.97 -12.22
N PRO A 166 -5.01 -9.03 -13.16
CA PRO A 166 -5.79 -7.82 -12.98
C PRO A 166 -7.23 -8.11 -12.54
N MET A 167 -7.77 -7.27 -11.64
CA MET A 167 -9.11 -7.46 -11.09
C MET A 167 -10.19 -6.75 -11.93
N ASP A 168 -11.43 -7.17 -11.76
CA ASP A 168 -12.57 -6.39 -12.23
C ASP A 168 -12.74 -5.17 -11.32
N LEU A 169 -12.74 -3.97 -11.90
CA LEU A 169 -12.86 -2.72 -11.14
C LEU A 169 -14.21 -2.63 -10.40
N SER A 170 -15.25 -3.31 -10.86
CA SER A 170 -16.55 -3.39 -10.19
C SER A 170 -16.51 -4.07 -8.82
N GLU A 171 -15.46 -4.85 -8.53
CA GLU A 171 -15.26 -5.46 -7.21
C GLU A 171 -14.82 -4.44 -6.15
N VAL A 172 -14.23 -3.30 -6.57
CA VAL A 172 -13.76 -2.24 -5.66
C VAL A 172 -14.97 -1.45 -5.13
N PRO A 173 -15.17 -1.40 -3.80
CA PRO A 173 -16.26 -0.63 -3.24
C PRO A 173 -16.13 0.86 -3.52
N PHE A 174 -17.26 1.56 -3.67
CA PHE A 174 -17.28 3.02 -3.68
C PHE A 174 -16.80 3.56 -2.33
N VAL A 175 -15.89 4.53 -2.33
CA VAL A 175 -15.17 4.97 -1.12
C VAL A 175 -15.62 6.32 -0.55
N TYR A 176 -16.45 7.06 -1.27
CA TYR A 176 -16.85 8.43 -0.92
C TYR A 176 -18.24 8.49 -0.26
N HIS A 177 -18.50 7.67 0.76
CA HIS A 177 -19.78 7.65 1.46
C HIS A 177 -19.98 8.88 2.35
N ASP A 178 -18.91 9.45 2.89
CA ASP A 178 -18.94 10.64 3.74
C ASP A 178 -18.17 11.79 3.07
N MET A 179 -18.87 12.58 2.29
CA MET A 179 -18.31 13.70 1.54
C MET A 179 -17.73 14.82 2.42
N LYS A 180 -18.16 14.92 3.69
CA LYS A 180 -17.63 15.94 4.61
C LYS A 180 -16.12 15.78 4.86
N LYS A 181 -15.62 14.56 4.81
CA LYS A 181 -14.18 14.28 4.96
C LYS A 181 -13.34 14.80 3.79
N PHE A 182 -13.98 15.12 2.68
CA PHE A 182 -13.34 15.59 1.45
C PHE A 182 -13.63 17.06 1.14
N GLU A 183 -14.16 17.82 2.09
CA GLU A 183 -14.31 19.27 1.92
C GLU A 183 -12.95 19.91 1.56
N ASN A 184 -12.95 20.74 0.53
CA ASN A 184 -11.77 21.40 -0.02
C ASN A 184 -10.71 20.46 -0.60
N LYS A 185 -11.09 19.21 -0.95
CA LYS A 185 -10.21 18.26 -1.64
C LYS A 185 -10.70 17.94 -3.05
N ILE A 186 -9.75 17.62 -3.91
CA ILE A 186 -10.03 17.02 -5.22
C ILE A 186 -10.33 15.55 -5.01
N ILE A 187 -11.47 15.09 -5.50
CA ILE A 187 -11.90 13.71 -5.47
C ILE A 187 -11.45 13.04 -6.77
N TYR A 188 -10.81 11.89 -6.63
CA TYR A 188 -10.40 11.06 -7.75
C TYR A 188 -11.31 9.84 -7.85
N TYR A 189 -11.76 9.55 -9.06
CA TYR A 189 -12.60 8.39 -9.35
C TYR A 189 -12.06 7.64 -10.57
N GLU A 190 -11.92 6.33 -10.45
CA GLU A 190 -11.54 5.43 -11.55
C GLU A 190 -12.79 4.84 -12.21
N THR A 191 -12.90 5.02 -13.53
CA THR A 191 -13.94 4.39 -14.36
C THR A 191 -13.41 3.21 -15.14
N SER A 192 -12.09 3.14 -15.33
CA SER A 192 -11.40 2.07 -16.04
C SER A 192 -9.94 1.98 -15.61
N ARG A 193 -9.34 0.82 -15.78
CA ARG A 193 -7.89 0.58 -15.62
C ARG A 193 -7.34 -0.01 -16.91
N GLY A 194 -6.12 0.42 -17.28
CA GLY A 194 -5.49 0.02 -18.52
C GLY A 194 -5.73 1.00 -19.66
N CYS A 195 -5.17 0.68 -20.82
CA CYS A 195 -5.29 1.50 -22.03
C CYS A 195 -5.02 0.64 -23.28
N PRO A 196 -5.86 0.71 -24.32
CA PRO A 196 -5.67 -0.09 -25.54
C PRO A 196 -4.47 0.37 -26.38
N PHE A 197 -3.96 1.59 -26.15
CA PHE A 197 -2.83 2.15 -26.90
C PHE A 197 -1.50 1.62 -26.41
N SER A 198 -0.47 1.70 -27.26
CA SER A 198 0.87 1.15 -27.01
C SER A 198 1.93 2.26 -26.93
N CYS A 199 1.62 3.35 -26.22
CA CYS A 199 2.55 4.47 -26.05
C CYS A 199 3.77 4.02 -25.24
N SER A 200 4.97 4.13 -25.81
CA SER A 200 6.23 3.63 -25.20
C SER A 200 6.62 4.34 -23.89
N TYR A 201 6.10 5.51 -23.64
CA TYR A 201 6.37 6.34 -22.45
C TYR A 201 5.26 6.27 -21.38
N CYS A 202 4.19 5.51 -21.62
CA CYS A 202 3.00 5.53 -20.77
C CYS A 202 2.85 4.21 -20.02
N LEU A 203 2.85 4.28 -18.68
CA LEU A 203 2.69 3.11 -17.81
C LEU A 203 1.36 2.38 -18.04
N SER A 204 0.28 3.12 -18.31
CA SER A 204 -1.05 2.53 -18.59
C SER A 204 -1.07 1.66 -19.85
N SER A 205 -0.07 1.78 -20.74
CA SER A 205 0.04 0.95 -21.95
C SER A 205 0.47 -0.49 -21.69
N ILE A 206 0.91 -0.81 -20.49
CA ILE A 206 1.30 -2.17 -20.07
C ILE A 206 0.04 -3.04 -19.92
N ASP A 207 -1.04 -2.47 -19.40
CA ASP A 207 -2.32 -3.15 -19.25
C ASP A 207 -3.26 -2.77 -20.40
N LYS A 208 -3.60 -3.74 -21.24
CA LYS A 208 -4.42 -3.55 -22.46
C LYS A 208 -5.94 -3.64 -22.23
N ARG A 209 -6.36 -3.78 -20.99
CA ARG A 209 -7.79 -3.77 -20.65
C ARG A 209 -8.40 -2.37 -20.83
N LEU A 210 -9.70 -2.35 -20.95
CA LEU A 210 -10.57 -1.18 -20.90
C LEU A 210 -11.61 -1.37 -19.81
#